data_de9f15c61e9a6554e47857a429832ba5
#
_entry.id   de9f15c61e9a6554e47857a429832ba5
#
_cell.length_a   1.000
_cell.length_b   1.000
_cell.length_c   1.000
_cell.angle_alpha   90.00
_cell.angle_beta   90.00
_cell.angle_gamma   90.00
#
_symmetry.space_group_name_H-M   'P 1'
#
loop_
_entity.id
_entity.type
_entity.pdbx_description
1 polymer ?
#
loop_
_entity_poly.entity_id
_entity_poly.type
_entity_poly.pdbx_seq_one_letter_code
_entity_poly.pdbx_strand_id
1 'polypeptide(L)'
;HHMNDVVIVSACRTAIRTFGGTLRDVNGATIAATTMREAVRRAGIDPALIDDVRYGCCLEPTDTLNVARTAALLAGIPDTVPAVTINRVCISGMEATLSGMAMIQAGLADIVLAGGVEHMSGAPYTVENARWGCRLQDQVFVDRMIRALHCGSHIIPHPEDGPVDADQPPLSQFKGKPYIMGHTAEFVAQHYDISREAMDEIALRSHNNAERATREGAFAEEIVAMAIPRRKKDPLVFDRDEHFRPGMTMNDLTKLPPAFVPKTGRVTAGTGDELTTQR
;
A
#
# COMPACT_ATOMS: atom_id res chain seq x y z
N HIS A 1 -13.38 -12.38 32.56
CA HIS A 1 -11.97 -12.29 32.20
C HIS A 1 -11.62 -10.81 32.02
N HIS A 2 -10.75 -10.28 32.90
CA HIS A 2 -10.13 -8.97 32.65
C HIS A 2 -9.13 -9.19 31.50
N MET A 3 -9.42 -8.59 30.33
CA MET A 3 -8.42 -8.47 29.27
C MET A 3 -7.42 -7.37 29.67
N ASN A 4 -6.14 -7.56 29.37
CA ASN A 4 -5.14 -6.53 29.58
C ASN A 4 -5.46 -5.30 28.73
N ASP A 5 -5.32 -4.11 29.29
CA ASP A 5 -5.35 -2.87 28.52
C ASP A 5 -4.12 -2.81 27.60
N VAL A 6 -4.34 -2.47 26.35
CA VAL A 6 -3.28 -2.33 25.37
C VAL A 6 -3.13 -0.86 25.01
N VAL A 7 -1.91 -0.36 25.09
CA VAL A 7 -1.57 1.04 24.79
C VAL A 7 -0.56 1.15 23.67
N ILE A 8 -0.64 2.22 22.88
CA ILE A 8 0.36 2.55 21.86
C ILE A 8 1.35 3.53 22.48
N VAL A 9 2.60 3.13 22.61
CA VAL A 9 3.64 3.94 23.27
C VAL A 9 4.46 4.78 22.29
N SER A 10 4.48 4.42 21.01
CA SER A 10 5.09 5.23 19.95
C SER A 10 4.45 4.93 18.60
N ALA A 11 4.54 5.89 17.69
CA ALA A 11 4.15 5.72 16.30
C ALA A 11 5.01 6.61 15.40
N CYS A 12 5.30 6.13 14.19
CA CYS A 12 5.96 6.90 13.15
C CYS A 12 5.70 6.30 11.77
N ARG A 13 5.97 7.07 10.72
CA ARG A 13 5.95 6.62 9.34
C ARG A 13 7.06 7.25 8.51
N THR A 14 7.41 6.67 7.39
CA THR A 14 8.15 7.39 6.36
C THR A 14 7.23 8.39 5.63
N ALA A 15 7.82 9.33 4.91
CA ALA A 15 7.06 10.09 3.94
C ALA A 15 6.50 9.16 2.84
N ILE A 16 5.35 9.53 2.28
CA ILE A 16 4.68 8.80 1.20
C ILE A 16 5.22 9.30 -0.14
N ARG A 17 5.74 8.37 -0.94
CA ARG A 17 6.27 8.65 -2.27
C ARG A 17 5.26 8.41 -3.37
N THR A 18 5.54 8.95 -4.55
CA THR A 18 4.86 8.56 -5.80
C THR A 18 5.44 7.25 -6.35
N PHE A 19 4.67 6.55 -7.17
CA PHE A 19 5.18 5.40 -7.93
C PHE A 19 6.33 5.84 -8.85
N GLY A 20 7.44 5.10 -8.81
CA GLY A 20 8.66 5.47 -9.53
C GLY A 20 9.39 6.70 -8.99
N GLY A 21 8.92 7.29 -7.87
CA GLY A 21 9.50 8.49 -7.25
C GLY A 21 10.75 8.21 -6.41
N THR A 22 10.95 9.05 -5.41
CA THR A 22 12.21 9.17 -4.65
C THR A 22 12.70 7.87 -4.02
N LEU A 23 11.81 6.98 -3.57
CA LEU A 23 12.19 5.69 -2.97
C LEU A 23 12.28 4.51 -3.97
N ARG A 24 12.20 4.76 -5.28
CA ARG A 24 12.15 3.70 -6.31
C ARG A 24 13.23 2.63 -6.13
N ASP A 25 14.45 3.06 -5.87
CA ASP A 25 15.62 2.19 -5.82
C ASP A 25 16.03 1.80 -4.38
N VAL A 26 15.17 2.08 -3.39
CA VAL A 26 15.39 1.72 -1.98
C VAL A 26 14.69 0.39 -1.70
N ASN A 27 15.41 -0.57 -1.13
CA ASN A 27 14.83 -1.87 -0.78
C ASN A 27 13.71 -1.73 0.27
N GLY A 28 12.61 -2.47 0.08
CA GLY A 28 11.44 -2.43 0.98
C GLY A 28 11.76 -2.79 2.43
N ALA A 29 12.66 -3.74 2.67
CA ALA A 29 13.10 -4.08 4.02
C ALA A 29 13.86 -2.92 4.70
N THR A 30 14.62 -2.15 3.93
CA THR A 30 15.30 -0.94 4.44
C THR A 30 14.30 0.14 4.83
N ILE A 31 13.24 0.33 4.04
CA ILE A 31 12.16 1.28 4.36
C ILE A 31 11.49 0.86 5.68
N ALA A 32 11.13 -0.40 5.81
CA ALA A 32 10.52 -0.94 7.03
C ALA A 32 11.46 -0.81 8.24
N ALA A 33 12.73 -1.16 8.09
CA ALA A 33 13.73 -1.07 9.17
C ALA A 33 13.89 0.35 9.70
N THR A 34 13.72 1.36 8.84
CA THR A 34 13.80 2.77 9.24
C THR A 34 12.71 3.12 10.23
N THR A 35 11.47 2.73 9.97
CA THR A 35 10.33 2.97 10.88
C THR A 35 10.40 2.10 12.12
N MET A 36 10.83 0.84 12.02
CA MET A 36 11.01 -0.03 13.18
C MET A 36 12.01 0.54 14.17
N ARG A 37 13.19 0.95 13.68
CA ARG A 37 14.25 1.55 14.50
C ARG A 37 13.78 2.82 15.20
N GLU A 38 13.10 3.68 14.47
CA GLU A 38 12.59 4.94 15.01
C GLU A 38 11.46 4.73 16.01
N ALA A 39 10.54 3.81 15.76
CA ALA A 39 9.47 3.48 16.70
C ALA A 39 10.03 2.99 18.05
N VAL A 40 11.02 2.10 18.01
CA VAL A 40 11.70 1.60 19.23
C VAL A 40 12.44 2.73 19.95
N ARG A 41 13.16 3.58 19.20
CA ARG A 41 13.86 4.75 19.75
C ARG A 41 12.89 5.72 20.44
N ARG A 42 11.75 6.01 19.83
CA ARG A 42 10.72 6.91 20.41
C ARG A 42 10.05 6.31 21.64
N ALA A 43 9.84 5.00 21.63
CA ALA A 43 9.31 4.31 22.81
C ALA A 43 10.30 4.30 24.00
N GLY A 44 11.59 4.53 23.75
CA GLY A 44 12.61 4.54 24.80
C GLY A 44 12.84 3.17 25.44
N ILE A 45 12.57 2.08 24.71
CA ILE A 45 12.70 0.71 25.21
C ILE A 45 13.95 0.04 24.64
N ASP A 46 14.46 -0.97 25.36
CA ASP A 46 15.46 -1.89 24.83
C ASP A 46 14.79 -2.78 23.74
N PRO A 47 15.34 -2.88 22.52
CA PRO A 47 14.81 -3.77 21.50
C PRO A 47 14.69 -5.24 21.95
N ALA A 48 15.50 -5.68 22.91
CA ALA A 48 15.43 -7.03 23.46
C ALA A 48 14.16 -7.31 24.29
N LEU A 49 13.40 -6.29 24.65
CA LEU A 49 12.12 -6.44 25.35
C LEU A 49 10.93 -6.69 24.41
N ILE A 50 11.16 -6.64 23.10
CA ILE A 50 10.12 -6.91 22.11
C ILE A 50 9.90 -8.42 22.03
N ASP A 51 8.66 -8.86 22.23
CA ASP A 51 8.30 -10.28 22.18
C ASP A 51 8.00 -10.77 20.75
N ASP A 52 7.45 -9.90 19.89
CA ASP A 52 7.11 -10.25 18.50
C ASP A 52 7.10 -8.99 17.60
N VAL A 53 7.50 -9.19 16.35
CA VAL A 53 7.39 -8.19 15.27
C VAL A 53 6.34 -8.65 14.28
N ARG A 54 5.30 -7.84 14.06
CA ARG A 54 4.21 -8.12 13.15
C ARG A 54 4.11 -7.01 12.11
N TYR A 55 4.35 -7.34 10.84
CA TYR A 55 4.42 -6.32 9.80
C TYR A 55 3.60 -6.71 8.58
N GLY A 56 2.73 -5.80 8.13
CA GLY A 56 1.91 -5.99 6.94
C GLY A 56 2.70 -5.75 5.67
N CYS A 57 2.51 -6.62 4.67
CA CYS A 57 3.02 -6.42 3.31
C CYS A 57 2.20 -7.27 2.33
N CYS A 58 1.78 -6.68 1.22
CA CYS A 58 1.03 -7.40 0.17
C CYS A 58 1.96 -7.93 -0.92
N LEU A 59 2.91 -7.12 -1.36
CA LEU A 59 3.88 -7.42 -2.40
C LEU A 59 5.27 -7.53 -1.78
N GLU A 60 5.57 -8.67 -1.17
CA GLU A 60 6.88 -8.89 -0.58
C GLU A 60 8.00 -8.75 -1.63
N PRO A 61 9.15 -8.15 -1.24
CA PRO A 61 10.33 -8.09 -2.09
C PRO A 61 10.77 -9.48 -2.55
N THR A 62 11.36 -9.59 -3.74
CA THR A 62 11.80 -10.86 -4.30
C THR A 62 13.04 -11.47 -3.63
N ASP A 63 13.75 -10.67 -2.86
CA ASP A 63 15.00 -11.03 -2.18
C ASP A 63 14.81 -11.43 -0.71
N THR A 64 13.56 -11.49 -0.23
CA THR A 64 13.24 -11.99 1.11
C THR A 64 11.90 -12.77 1.09
N LEU A 65 11.84 -13.85 1.87
CA LEU A 65 10.61 -14.61 2.09
C LEU A 65 9.75 -14.04 3.23
N ASN A 66 10.32 -13.17 4.04
CA ASN A 66 9.66 -12.54 5.18
C ASN A 66 10.27 -11.16 5.40
N VAL A 67 9.64 -10.13 4.83
CA VAL A 67 10.14 -8.77 4.89
C VAL A 67 10.17 -8.23 6.33
N ALA A 68 9.23 -8.64 7.17
CA ALA A 68 9.22 -8.27 8.59
C ALA A 68 10.48 -8.76 9.31
N ARG A 69 10.88 -10.02 9.07
CA ARG A 69 12.09 -10.60 9.66
C ARG A 69 13.36 -9.89 9.20
N THR A 70 13.48 -9.70 7.88
CA THR A 70 14.65 -9.02 7.30
C THR A 70 14.76 -7.59 7.83
N ALA A 71 13.64 -6.86 7.88
CA ALA A 71 13.60 -5.50 8.38
C ALA A 71 13.92 -5.41 9.90
N ALA A 72 13.41 -6.34 10.70
CA ALA A 72 13.71 -6.40 12.13
C ALA A 72 15.20 -6.55 12.40
N LEU A 73 15.87 -7.44 11.69
CA LEU A 73 17.32 -7.62 11.79
C LEU A 73 18.10 -6.38 11.34
N LEU A 74 17.67 -5.76 10.22
CA LEU A 74 18.26 -4.49 9.75
C LEU A 74 18.01 -3.33 10.71
N ALA A 75 16.92 -3.37 11.47
CA ALA A 75 16.60 -2.36 12.49
C ALA A 75 17.44 -2.53 13.76
N GLY A 76 18.14 -3.64 13.93
CA GLY A 76 18.90 -3.96 15.13
C GLY A 76 18.09 -4.63 16.24
N ILE A 77 16.92 -5.18 15.90
CA ILE A 77 16.14 -6.01 16.82
C ILE A 77 16.86 -7.38 16.93
N PRO A 78 17.04 -7.92 18.15
CA PRO A 78 17.76 -9.18 18.35
C PRO A 78 17.18 -10.33 17.52
N ASP A 79 18.03 -11.25 17.12
CA ASP A 79 17.68 -12.43 16.36
C ASP A 79 16.81 -13.44 17.12
N THR A 80 16.75 -13.30 18.43
CA THR A 80 15.86 -14.07 19.32
C THR A 80 14.41 -13.62 19.24
N VAL A 81 14.14 -12.40 18.75
CA VAL A 81 12.78 -11.87 18.59
C VAL A 81 12.17 -12.41 17.29
N PRO A 82 11.05 -13.13 17.34
CA PRO A 82 10.37 -13.63 16.15
C PRO A 82 9.75 -12.48 15.34
N ALA A 83 9.54 -12.73 14.05
CA ALA A 83 8.87 -11.77 13.17
C ALA A 83 7.99 -12.48 12.15
N VAL A 84 6.83 -11.89 11.84
CA VAL A 84 5.89 -12.40 10.84
C VAL A 84 5.46 -11.30 9.89
N THR A 85 5.44 -11.62 8.59
CA THR A 85 4.79 -10.80 7.58
C THR A 85 3.33 -11.24 7.44
N ILE A 86 2.42 -10.26 7.48
CA ILE A 86 0.98 -10.49 7.43
C ILE A 86 0.43 -9.90 6.13
N ASN A 87 -0.37 -10.68 5.42
CA ASN A 87 -1.04 -10.22 4.22
C ASN A 87 -2.56 -10.35 4.36
N ARG A 88 -3.23 -9.22 4.50
CA ARG A 88 -4.69 -9.05 4.35
C ARG A 88 -4.96 -7.93 3.35
N VAL A 89 -4.24 -7.98 2.21
CA VAL A 89 -4.28 -6.98 1.15
C VAL A 89 -4.06 -5.56 1.71
N CYS A 90 -4.84 -4.57 1.32
CA CYS A 90 -4.63 -3.15 1.69
C CYS A 90 -4.71 -2.86 3.20
N ILE A 91 -5.32 -3.73 4.00
CA ILE A 91 -5.41 -3.56 5.46
C ILE A 91 -4.35 -4.34 6.25
N SER A 92 -3.32 -4.87 5.60
CA SER A 92 -2.29 -5.69 6.24
C SER A 92 -1.61 -5.02 7.43
N GLY A 93 -1.34 -3.71 7.35
CA GLY A 93 -0.76 -2.96 8.46
C GLY A 93 -1.70 -2.84 9.66
N MET A 94 -3.00 -2.63 9.42
CA MET A 94 -4.01 -2.63 10.48
C MET A 94 -4.14 -4.04 11.09
N GLU A 95 -4.15 -5.08 10.28
CA GLU A 95 -4.19 -6.47 10.74
C GLU A 95 -2.98 -6.82 11.62
N ALA A 96 -1.79 -6.34 11.25
CA ALA A 96 -0.59 -6.52 12.05
C ALA A 96 -0.77 -5.89 13.44
N THR A 97 -1.33 -4.69 13.52
CA THR A 97 -1.61 -4.00 14.77
C THR A 97 -2.67 -4.73 15.61
N LEU A 98 -3.80 -5.10 15.00
CA LEU A 98 -4.89 -5.81 15.69
C LEU A 98 -4.45 -7.19 16.20
N SER A 99 -3.68 -7.92 15.43
CA SER A 99 -3.15 -9.22 15.83
C SER A 99 -2.13 -9.10 16.96
N GLY A 100 -1.31 -8.04 16.96
CA GLY A 100 -0.42 -7.72 18.08
C GLY A 100 -1.19 -7.39 19.36
N MET A 101 -2.24 -6.58 19.26
CA MET A 101 -3.16 -6.31 20.36
C MET A 101 -3.75 -7.60 20.93
N ALA A 102 -4.22 -8.50 20.06
CA ALA A 102 -4.80 -9.77 20.47
C ALA A 102 -3.78 -10.67 21.20
N MET A 103 -2.51 -10.68 20.80
CA MET A 103 -1.46 -11.42 21.50
C MET A 103 -1.26 -10.88 22.92
N ILE A 104 -1.21 -9.57 23.11
CA ILE A 104 -1.06 -8.95 24.43
C ILE A 104 -2.28 -9.29 25.31
N GLN A 105 -3.48 -9.17 24.76
CA GLN A 105 -4.72 -9.51 25.49
C GLN A 105 -4.81 -10.99 25.86
N ALA A 106 -4.24 -11.86 25.06
CA ALA A 106 -4.16 -13.30 25.34
C ALA A 106 -3.02 -13.69 26.30
N GLY A 107 -2.18 -12.73 26.71
CA GLY A 107 -1.02 -12.99 27.57
C GLY A 107 0.12 -13.75 26.86
N LEU A 108 0.19 -13.68 25.54
CA LEU A 108 1.23 -14.30 24.73
C LEU A 108 2.41 -13.38 24.46
N ALA A 109 2.25 -12.09 24.69
CA ALA A 109 3.26 -11.05 24.54
C ALA A 109 2.95 -9.89 25.48
N ASP A 110 3.97 -9.15 25.89
CA ASP A 110 3.85 -7.90 26.63
C ASP A 110 4.12 -6.70 25.72
N ILE A 111 5.08 -6.82 24.79
CA ILE A 111 5.48 -5.77 23.86
C ILE A 111 5.52 -6.31 22.44
N VAL A 112 4.74 -5.70 21.55
CA VAL A 112 4.69 -6.05 20.13
C VAL A 112 5.05 -4.82 19.30
N LEU A 113 5.96 -4.99 18.34
CA LEU A 113 6.22 -4.01 17.30
C LEU A 113 5.38 -4.33 16.07
N ALA A 114 4.38 -3.48 15.80
CA ALA A 114 3.44 -3.67 14.70
C ALA A 114 3.55 -2.53 13.67
N GLY A 115 3.35 -2.86 12.40
CA GLY A 115 3.38 -1.87 11.32
C GLY A 115 3.13 -2.47 9.95
N GLY A 116 3.70 -1.85 8.92
CA GLY A 116 3.63 -2.36 7.55
C GLY A 116 4.55 -1.60 6.61
N VAL A 117 4.83 -2.22 5.48
CA VAL A 117 5.60 -1.64 4.38
C VAL A 117 5.04 -2.11 3.05
N GLU A 118 5.00 -1.20 2.08
CA GLU A 118 4.68 -1.54 0.70
C GLU A 118 5.64 -0.83 -0.25
N HIS A 119 6.29 -1.58 -1.12
CA HIS A 119 7.25 -1.05 -2.10
C HIS A 119 6.85 -1.44 -3.52
N MET A 120 5.78 -0.83 -4.02
CA MET A 120 5.18 -1.19 -5.31
C MET A 120 6.11 -0.93 -6.50
N SER A 121 6.95 0.11 -6.45
CA SER A 121 7.95 0.39 -7.50
C SER A 121 9.04 -0.69 -7.61
N GLY A 122 9.23 -1.49 -6.57
CA GLY A 122 10.16 -2.62 -6.56
C GLY A 122 9.52 -3.94 -7.01
N ALA A 123 8.23 -3.95 -7.37
CA ALA A 123 7.57 -5.16 -7.83
C ALA A 123 8.19 -5.66 -9.15
N PRO A 124 8.55 -6.93 -9.28
CA PRO A 124 9.22 -7.45 -10.45
C PRO A 124 8.25 -7.74 -11.60
N TYR A 125 8.82 -7.89 -12.79
CA TYR A 125 8.19 -8.64 -13.86
C TYR A 125 8.53 -10.12 -13.71
N THR A 126 7.59 -11.00 -14.09
CA THR A 126 7.77 -12.45 -14.07
C THR A 126 7.58 -13.03 -15.47
N VAL A 127 8.31 -14.08 -15.77
CA VAL A 127 8.09 -14.90 -16.96
C VAL A 127 7.54 -16.23 -16.49
N GLU A 128 6.25 -16.46 -16.71
CA GLU A 128 5.55 -17.68 -16.30
C GLU A 128 6.12 -18.89 -17.08
N ASN A 129 6.22 -20.03 -16.41
CA ASN A 129 6.76 -21.27 -16.97
C ASN A 129 8.24 -21.25 -17.40
N ALA A 130 8.96 -20.13 -17.29
CA ALA A 130 10.37 -20.05 -17.68
C ALA A 130 11.26 -21.12 -17.03
N ARG A 131 10.94 -21.52 -15.79
CA ARG A 131 11.65 -22.59 -15.05
C ARG A 131 11.58 -23.94 -15.78
N TRP A 132 10.53 -24.18 -16.53
CA TRP A 132 10.31 -25.44 -17.26
C TRP A 132 10.68 -25.35 -18.74
N GLY A 133 11.18 -24.22 -19.17
CA GLY A 133 11.71 -23.97 -20.53
C GLY A 133 10.90 -22.96 -21.33
N CYS A 134 11.61 -22.08 -22.01
CA CYS A 134 11.09 -21.08 -22.95
C CYS A 134 11.49 -21.50 -24.36
N ARG A 135 10.90 -22.59 -24.85
CA ARG A 135 11.35 -23.25 -26.10
C ARG A 135 10.67 -22.63 -27.32
N LEU A 136 11.48 -22.17 -28.29
CA LEU A 136 11.08 -21.83 -29.68
C LEU A 136 9.79 -21.01 -29.82
N GLN A 137 9.48 -20.17 -28.84
CA GLN A 137 8.29 -19.33 -28.84
C GLN A 137 8.54 -18.04 -28.04
N ASP A 138 7.76 -17.02 -28.32
CA ASP A 138 7.80 -15.77 -27.57
C ASP A 138 7.39 -15.99 -26.13
N GLN A 139 7.90 -15.12 -25.23
CA GLN A 139 7.56 -15.11 -23.83
C GLN A 139 7.01 -13.74 -23.44
N VAL A 140 6.04 -13.75 -22.53
CA VAL A 140 5.43 -12.53 -22.02
C VAL A 140 6.05 -12.19 -20.66
N PHE A 141 6.52 -10.96 -20.50
CA PHE A 141 6.86 -10.39 -19.21
C PHE A 141 5.57 -9.92 -18.54
N VAL A 142 5.17 -10.61 -17.47
CA VAL A 142 3.98 -10.28 -16.72
C VAL A 142 4.35 -9.31 -15.61
N ASP A 143 3.73 -8.13 -15.59
CA ASP A 143 3.84 -7.20 -14.47
C ASP A 143 3.17 -7.80 -13.24
N ARG A 144 3.99 -8.24 -12.26
CA ARG A 144 3.49 -8.88 -11.04
C ARG A 144 2.63 -7.95 -10.20
N MET A 145 2.93 -6.65 -10.19
CA MET A 145 2.15 -5.67 -9.45
C MET A 145 0.72 -5.58 -10.00
N ILE A 146 0.58 -5.34 -11.32
CA ILE A 146 -0.74 -5.24 -11.97
C ILE A 146 -1.49 -6.56 -11.84
N ARG A 147 -0.81 -7.69 -12.04
CA ARG A 147 -1.43 -9.02 -11.88
C ARG A 147 -1.95 -9.25 -10.45
N ALA A 148 -1.19 -8.83 -9.44
CA ALA A 148 -1.61 -8.95 -8.04
C ALA A 148 -2.77 -8.00 -7.70
N LEU A 149 -2.81 -6.79 -8.28
CA LEU A 149 -3.91 -5.83 -8.09
C LEU A 149 -5.27 -6.36 -8.61
N HIS A 150 -5.27 -7.34 -9.50
CA HIS A 150 -6.49 -8.06 -9.87
C HIS A 150 -7.05 -8.93 -8.73
N CYS A 151 -6.35 -9.09 -7.61
CA CYS A 151 -6.77 -9.86 -6.43
C CYS A 151 -7.33 -11.25 -6.74
N GLY A 152 -6.78 -11.91 -7.76
CA GLY A 152 -7.24 -13.23 -8.21
C GLY A 152 -8.51 -13.22 -9.06
N SER A 153 -9.08 -12.06 -9.40
CA SER A 153 -10.32 -11.97 -10.19
C SER A 153 -10.23 -12.67 -11.55
N HIS A 154 -9.03 -12.87 -12.08
CA HIS A 154 -8.78 -13.58 -13.33
C HIS A 154 -8.78 -15.11 -13.19
N ILE A 155 -8.75 -15.66 -11.97
CA ILE A 155 -8.77 -17.11 -11.69
C ILE A 155 -9.93 -17.53 -10.83
N ILE A 156 -10.61 -16.60 -10.14
CA ILE A 156 -11.80 -16.92 -9.35
C ILE A 156 -12.98 -17.12 -10.32
N PRO A 157 -13.66 -18.27 -10.30
CA PRO A 157 -14.86 -18.46 -11.11
C PRO A 157 -15.91 -17.41 -10.74
N HIS A 158 -16.41 -16.71 -11.74
CA HIS A 158 -17.56 -15.84 -11.53
C HIS A 158 -18.80 -16.72 -11.44
N PRO A 159 -19.71 -16.52 -10.45
CA PRO A 159 -20.98 -17.22 -10.41
C PRO A 159 -21.74 -16.97 -11.72
N GLU A 160 -22.04 -18.01 -12.46
CA GLU A 160 -22.85 -17.88 -13.69
C GLU A 160 -24.26 -17.41 -13.37
N ASP A 161 -24.73 -17.72 -12.16
CA ASP A 161 -26.10 -17.49 -11.67
C ASP A 161 -26.18 -16.47 -10.53
N GLY A 162 -25.19 -15.60 -10.36
CA GLY A 162 -25.35 -14.48 -9.42
C GLY A 162 -26.54 -13.61 -9.84
N PRO A 163 -27.29 -12.98 -8.91
CA PRO A 163 -28.35 -12.07 -9.29
C PRO A 163 -27.73 -10.95 -10.12
N VAL A 164 -27.80 -11.13 -11.42
CA VAL A 164 -27.54 -10.05 -12.37
C VAL A 164 -28.75 -9.15 -12.23
N ASP A 165 -28.61 -8.08 -11.49
CA ASP A 165 -29.60 -7.03 -11.52
C ASP A 165 -29.68 -6.57 -12.99
N ALA A 166 -30.77 -6.92 -13.66
CA ALA A 166 -30.95 -6.66 -15.08
C ALA A 166 -30.91 -5.16 -15.40
N ASP A 167 -31.04 -4.32 -14.38
CA ASP A 167 -31.03 -2.87 -14.47
C ASP A 167 -29.62 -2.27 -14.26
N GLN A 168 -28.57 -3.09 -14.10
CA GLN A 168 -27.19 -2.62 -13.92
C GLN A 168 -26.25 -3.05 -15.07
N PRO A 169 -26.32 -2.36 -16.22
CA PRO A 169 -25.56 -2.70 -17.41
C PRO A 169 -24.03 -2.79 -17.27
N PRO A 170 -23.34 -2.05 -16.36
CA PRO A 170 -21.87 -2.10 -16.31
C PRO A 170 -21.30 -3.37 -15.73
N LEU A 171 -22.02 -4.11 -14.88
CA LEU A 171 -21.52 -5.36 -14.27
C LEU A 171 -21.31 -6.45 -15.32
N SER A 172 -22.22 -6.53 -16.28
CA SER A 172 -22.15 -7.53 -17.33
C SER A 172 -20.92 -7.38 -18.23
N GLN A 173 -20.40 -6.15 -18.38
CA GLN A 173 -19.21 -5.90 -19.21
C GLN A 173 -17.91 -6.42 -18.58
N PHE A 174 -17.89 -6.64 -17.25
CA PHE A 174 -16.71 -7.16 -16.54
C PHE A 174 -16.80 -8.66 -16.27
N LYS A 175 -17.91 -9.31 -16.57
CA LYS A 175 -18.11 -10.76 -16.38
C LYS A 175 -16.97 -11.53 -17.08
N GLY A 176 -16.25 -12.34 -16.30
CA GLY A 176 -15.14 -13.14 -16.80
C GLY A 176 -13.87 -12.38 -17.17
N LYS A 177 -13.77 -11.09 -16.83
CA LYS A 177 -12.56 -10.28 -17.07
C LYS A 177 -11.87 -9.92 -15.77
N PRO A 178 -10.53 -9.81 -15.77
CA PRO A 178 -9.80 -9.28 -14.63
C PRO A 178 -10.23 -7.83 -14.36
N TYR A 179 -10.44 -7.50 -13.10
CA TYR A 179 -10.75 -6.12 -12.68
C TYR A 179 -9.92 -5.74 -11.46
N ILE A 180 -9.76 -4.45 -11.24
CA ILE A 180 -9.05 -3.84 -10.11
C ILE A 180 -9.97 -2.86 -9.39
N MET A 181 -9.48 -2.25 -8.29
CA MET A 181 -10.28 -1.39 -7.42
C MET A 181 -10.93 -0.19 -8.14
N GLY A 182 -10.35 0.32 -9.22
CA GLY A 182 -10.98 1.36 -10.03
C GLY A 182 -12.31 0.92 -10.65
N HIS A 183 -12.41 -0.33 -11.07
CA HIS A 183 -13.70 -0.89 -11.52
C HIS A 183 -14.67 -1.03 -10.35
N THR A 184 -14.20 -1.43 -9.16
CA THR A 184 -15.03 -1.46 -7.96
C THR A 184 -15.56 -0.07 -7.61
N ALA A 185 -14.74 0.96 -7.76
CA ALA A 185 -15.16 2.35 -7.53
C ALA A 185 -16.25 2.79 -8.55
N GLU A 186 -16.14 2.40 -9.83
CA GLU A 186 -17.19 2.63 -10.82
C GLU A 186 -18.53 1.98 -10.40
N PHE A 187 -18.44 0.76 -9.88
CA PHE A 187 -19.58 0.03 -9.35
C PHE A 187 -20.29 0.75 -8.21
N VAL A 188 -19.51 1.15 -7.20
CA VAL A 188 -20.01 1.88 -6.04
C VAL A 188 -20.64 3.21 -6.48
N ALA A 189 -19.96 3.93 -7.37
CA ALA A 189 -20.45 5.20 -7.90
C ALA A 189 -21.80 5.03 -8.62
N GLN A 190 -21.97 3.96 -9.37
CA GLN A 190 -23.23 3.68 -10.06
C GLN A 190 -24.32 3.20 -9.08
N HIS A 191 -24.00 2.26 -8.22
CA HIS A 191 -24.98 1.68 -7.27
C HIS A 191 -25.58 2.72 -6.33
N TYR A 192 -24.78 3.68 -5.89
CA TYR A 192 -25.20 4.76 -5.00
C TYR A 192 -25.47 6.10 -5.72
N ASP A 193 -25.47 6.09 -7.04
CA ASP A 193 -25.65 7.27 -7.89
C ASP A 193 -24.74 8.45 -7.49
N ILE A 194 -23.46 8.17 -7.24
CA ILE A 194 -22.47 9.18 -6.92
C ILE A 194 -22.00 9.84 -8.21
N SER A 195 -22.19 11.15 -8.33
CA SER A 195 -21.83 11.87 -9.55
C SER A 195 -20.31 12.01 -9.69
N ARG A 196 -19.84 12.26 -10.91
CA ARG A 196 -18.46 12.59 -11.23
C ARG A 196 -18.00 13.84 -10.48
N GLU A 197 -18.84 14.86 -10.43
CA GLU A 197 -18.57 16.13 -9.77
C GLU A 197 -18.34 15.93 -8.27
N ALA A 198 -19.18 15.14 -7.59
CA ALA A 198 -19.03 14.83 -6.17
C ALA A 198 -17.70 14.10 -5.88
N MET A 199 -17.28 13.21 -6.79
CA MET A 199 -16.00 12.52 -6.67
C MET A 199 -14.82 13.48 -6.88
N ASP A 200 -14.88 14.36 -7.87
CA ASP A 200 -13.86 15.37 -8.13
C ASP A 200 -13.75 16.38 -6.97
N GLU A 201 -14.85 16.79 -6.34
CA GLU A 201 -14.86 17.65 -5.15
C GLU A 201 -14.13 17.01 -3.97
N ILE A 202 -14.35 15.73 -3.71
CA ILE A 202 -13.65 15.00 -2.65
C ILE A 202 -12.16 14.90 -2.97
N ALA A 203 -11.79 14.58 -4.22
CA ALA A 203 -10.41 14.50 -4.65
C ALA A 203 -9.68 15.85 -4.50
N LEU A 204 -10.31 16.94 -4.95
CA LEU A 204 -9.79 18.29 -4.79
C LEU A 204 -9.55 18.65 -3.33
N ARG A 205 -10.55 18.39 -2.48
CA ARG A 205 -10.43 18.62 -1.04
C ARG A 205 -9.30 17.82 -0.41
N SER A 206 -9.12 16.56 -0.83
CA SER A 206 -8.06 15.69 -0.35
C SER A 206 -6.66 16.24 -0.70
N HIS A 207 -6.42 16.61 -1.96
CA HIS A 207 -5.16 17.21 -2.39
C HIS A 207 -4.86 18.53 -1.66
N ASN A 208 -5.84 19.43 -1.58
CA ASN A 208 -5.68 20.72 -0.93
C ASN A 208 -5.43 20.59 0.58
N ASN A 209 -6.09 19.61 1.24
CA ASN A 209 -5.85 19.34 2.66
C ASN A 209 -4.45 18.76 2.90
N ALA A 210 -3.99 17.84 2.05
CA ALA A 210 -2.64 17.28 2.14
C ALA A 210 -1.57 18.35 1.91
N GLU A 211 -1.76 19.24 0.92
CA GLU A 211 -0.88 20.38 0.67
C GLU A 211 -0.82 21.29 1.89
N ARG A 212 -1.98 21.72 2.40
CA ARG A 212 -2.07 22.58 3.57
C ARG A 212 -1.39 21.96 4.78
N ALA A 213 -1.73 20.73 5.13
CA ALA A 213 -1.14 20.02 6.28
C ALA A 213 0.37 19.88 6.16
N THR A 214 0.88 19.60 4.97
CA THR A 214 2.32 19.52 4.71
C THR A 214 2.99 20.88 4.88
N ARG A 215 2.39 21.97 4.37
CA ARG A 215 2.92 23.32 4.48
C ARG A 215 2.92 23.81 5.94
N GLU A 216 1.90 23.48 6.70
CA GLU A 216 1.76 23.84 8.12
C GLU A 216 2.58 22.94 9.06
N GLY A 217 3.27 21.91 8.53
CA GLY A 217 4.10 21.01 9.31
C GLY A 217 3.33 19.99 10.14
N ALA A 218 2.04 19.77 9.85
CA ALA A 218 1.17 18.88 10.63
C ALA A 218 1.68 17.42 10.68
N PHE A 219 2.48 17.00 9.72
CA PHE A 219 3.05 15.67 9.65
C PHE A 219 4.49 15.55 10.17
N ALA A 220 5.09 16.65 10.63
CA ALA A 220 6.51 16.68 10.99
C ALA A 220 6.86 15.74 12.15
N GLU A 221 5.97 15.59 13.12
CA GLU A 221 6.20 14.73 14.28
C GLU A 221 6.08 13.23 13.94
N GLU A 222 5.33 12.85 12.91
CA GLU A 222 5.13 11.45 12.54
C GLU A 222 6.11 10.96 11.49
N ILE A 223 6.61 11.85 10.61
CA ILE A 223 7.50 11.48 9.51
C ILE A 223 8.93 11.27 10.01
N VAL A 224 9.50 10.13 9.62
CA VAL A 224 10.92 9.81 9.81
C VAL A 224 11.67 10.14 8.53
N ALA A 225 12.63 11.03 8.61
CA ALA A 225 13.49 11.35 7.48
C ALA A 225 14.36 10.16 7.07
N MET A 226 14.46 9.90 5.76
CA MET A 226 15.33 8.88 5.19
C MET A 226 16.47 9.53 4.39
N ALA A 227 17.72 9.15 4.69
CA ALA A 227 18.87 9.52 3.88
C ALA A 227 19.04 8.52 2.73
N ILE A 228 18.76 8.95 1.50
CA ILE A 228 18.83 8.12 0.31
C ILE A 228 20.18 8.32 -0.37
N PRO A 229 21.02 7.29 -0.47
CA PRO A 229 22.33 7.40 -1.11
C PRO A 229 22.21 7.83 -2.57
N ARG A 230 23.07 8.76 -3.00
CA ARG A 230 23.20 9.18 -4.40
C ARG A 230 24.63 9.00 -4.88
N ARG A 231 24.78 8.50 -6.11
CA ARG A 231 26.11 8.32 -6.69
C ARG A 231 26.80 9.68 -6.85
N LYS A 232 27.99 9.83 -6.23
CA LYS A 232 28.84 11.04 -6.30
C LYS A 232 28.17 12.36 -5.85
N LYS A 233 27.17 12.29 -5.00
CA LYS A 233 26.47 13.45 -4.41
C LYS A 233 26.15 13.15 -2.95
N ASP A 234 25.89 14.20 -2.17
CA ASP A 234 25.37 14.03 -0.81
C ASP A 234 24.06 13.25 -0.83
N PRO A 235 23.77 12.46 0.21
CA PRO A 235 22.50 11.75 0.33
C PRO A 235 21.32 12.71 0.20
N LEU A 236 20.27 12.26 -0.48
CA LEU A 236 19.00 13.00 -0.53
C LEU A 236 18.24 12.71 0.77
N VAL A 237 17.86 13.75 1.49
CA VAL A 237 16.96 13.62 2.63
C VAL A 237 15.52 13.59 2.11
N PHE A 238 14.83 12.49 2.37
CA PHE A 238 13.43 12.28 2.04
C PHE A 238 12.60 12.32 3.32
N ASP A 239 11.93 13.44 3.56
CA ASP A 239 11.21 13.77 4.79
C ASP A 239 9.84 14.40 4.54
N ARG A 240 9.37 14.39 3.29
CA ARG A 240 8.13 15.04 2.89
C ARG A 240 7.32 14.17 1.93
N ASP A 241 6.01 14.11 2.15
CA ASP A 241 5.08 13.47 1.23
C ASP A 241 5.12 14.13 -0.15
N GLU A 242 5.23 13.33 -1.21
CA GLU A 242 5.35 13.81 -2.59
C GLU A 242 4.18 13.42 -3.49
N HIS A 243 3.19 12.68 -2.97
CA HIS A 243 2.11 12.13 -3.79
C HIS A 243 1.02 13.15 -4.13
N PHE A 244 0.65 14.03 -3.23
CA PHE A 244 -0.35 15.05 -3.50
C PHE A 244 0.14 16.06 -4.56
N ARG A 245 -0.78 16.63 -5.33
CA ARG A 245 -0.47 17.61 -6.39
C ARG A 245 -0.74 19.02 -5.87
N PRO A 246 0.31 19.84 -5.65
CA PRO A 246 0.15 21.20 -5.16
C PRO A 246 -0.62 22.07 -6.16
N GLY A 247 -1.48 22.96 -5.63
CA GLY A 247 -2.21 23.92 -6.44
C GLY A 247 -3.29 23.31 -7.32
N MET A 248 -3.75 22.07 -7.04
CA MET A 248 -4.84 21.42 -7.77
C MET A 248 -6.10 22.28 -7.78
N THR A 249 -6.74 22.36 -8.94
CA THR A 249 -8.03 23.06 -9.14
C THR A 249 -9.09 22.12 -9.67
N MET A 250 -10.36 22.50 -9.54
CA MET A 250 -11.48 21.76 -10.13
C MET A 250 -11.33 21.61 -11.65
N ASN A 251 -10.83 22.66 -12.32
CA ASN A 251 -10.60 22.64 -13.76
C ASN A 251 -9.56 21.60 -14.20
N ASP A 252 -8.61 21.23 -13.33
CA ASP A 252 -7.64 20.18 -13.62
C ASP A 252 -8.30 18.80 -13.57
N LEU A 253 -9.24 18.60 -12.67
CA LEU A 253 -9.96 17.32 -12.48
C LEU A 253 -11.00 17.10 -13.57
N THR A 254 -11.81 18.11 -13.87
CA THR A 254 -12.93 17.98 -14.85
C THR A 254 -12.47 17.66 -16.26
N LYS A 255 -11.24 17.99 -16.62
CA LYS A 255 -10.64 17.68 -17.94
C LYS A 255 -10.20 16.22 -18.10
N LEU A 256 -10.08 15.48 -16.99
CA LEU A 256 -9.56 14.12 -17.02
C LEU A 256 -10.61 13.16 -17.63
N PRO A 257 -10.17 12.28 -18.57
CA PRO A 257 -11.09 11.29 -19.11
C PRO A 257 -11.35 10.15 -18.10
N PRO A 258 -12.46 9.41 -18.26
CA PRO A 258 -12.67 8.16 -17.52
C PRO A 258 -11.52 7.18 -17.71
N ALA A 259 -11.05 6.58 -16.59
CA ALA A 259 -9.87 5.70 -16.60
C ALA A 259 -10.22 4.21 -16.77
N PHE A 260 -11.38 3.77 -16.30
CA PHE A 260 -11.76 2.36 -16.22
C PHE A 260 -12.91 1.98 -17.14
N VAL A 261 -13.90 2.81 -17.27
CA VAL A 261 -15.07 2.60 -18.13
C VAL A 261 -15.07 3.67 -19.23
N PRO A 262 -14.72 3.32 -20.47
CA PRO A 262 -14.63 4.30 -21.56
C PRO A 262 -15.96 5.06 -21.74
N LYS A 263 -15.86 6.37 -21.95
CA LYS A 263 -16.96 7.32 -22.24
C LYS A 263 -17.94 7.59 -21.08
N THR A 264 -18.38 6.59 -20.36
CA THR A 264 -19.44 6.72 -19.33
C THR A 264 -18.94 6.58 -17.90
N GLY A 265 -17.68 6.22 -17.71
CA GLY A 265 -17.08 6.07 -16.40
C GLY A 265 -17.00 7.40 -15.64
N ARG A 266 -16.99 7.28 -14.32
CA ARG A 266 -16.93 8.40 -13.37
C ARG A 266 -15.55 8.50 -12.69
N VAL A 267 -14.81 7.38 -12.62
CA VAL A 267 -13.47 7.32 -12.02
C VAL A 267 -12.42 7.79 -13.00
N THR A 268 -11.53 8.67 -12.55
CA THR A 268 -10.45 9.25 -13.37
C THR A 268 -9.11 9.14 -12.68
N ALA A 269 -8.04 9.55 -13.35
CA ALA A 269 -6.72 9.70 -12.75
C ALA A 269 -6.65 10.70 -11.59
N GLY A 270 -7.65 11.58 -11.46
CA GLY A 270 -7.74 12.54 -10.36
C GLY A 270 -8.45 11.98 -9.13
N THR A 271 -9.33 10.99 -9.31
CA THR A 271 -10.14 10.38 -8.26
C THR A 271 -9.70 8.96 -7.91
N GLY A 272 -8.85 8.35 -8.75
CA GLY A 272 -8.26 7.05 -8.52
C GLY A 272 -6.80 7.13 -8.06
N ASP A 273 -6.28 5.99 -7.64
CA ASP A 273 -4.87 5.83 -7.33
C ASP A 273 -4.00 5.99 -8.58
N GLU A 274 -2.84 6.63 -8.44
CA GLU A 274 -1.86 6.83 -9.50
C GLU A 274 -1.46 5.53 -10.21
N LEU A 275 -1.34 4.43 -9.47
CA LEU A 275 -0.96 3.12 -10.02
C LEU A 275 -2.02 2.49 -10.92
N THR A 276 -3.28 2.76 -10.64
CA THR A 276 -4.39 2.17 -11.38
C THR A 276 -4.77 3.00 -12.60
N THR A 277 -4.27 4.22 -12.71
CA THR A 277 -4.65 5.19 -13.76
C THR A 277 -3.54 5.47 -14.77
N GLN A 278 -2.29 5.08 -14.50
CA GLN A 278 -1.21 5.16 -15.47
C GLN A 278 -1.27 3.96 -16.44
N ARG A 279 -1.51 4.24 -17.70
CA ARG A 279 -1.34 3.32 -18.83
C ARG A 279 -0.12 3.71 -19.65
#